data_4f65720ec565e3f103eed4a8b7636b02
#
_entry.id   4f65720ec565e3f103eed4a8b7636b02
#
_cell.length_a   1.000
_cell.length_b   1.000
_cell.length_c   1.000
_cell.angle_alpha   90.00
_cell.angle_beta   90.00
_cell.angle_gamma   90.00
#
_symmetry.space_group_name_H-M   'P 1'
#
loop_
_entity.id
_entity.type
_entity.pdbx_description
1 polymer ?
#
loop_
_entity_poly.entity_id
_entity_poly.type
_entity_poly.pdbx_seq_one_letter_code
_entity_poly.pdbx_strand_id
1 'polypeptide(L)'
;MKKANHIGTIIIYNQKKEEEMLKRKYFLGMGILLLVIVFSFFFVGSLASAAPITIKFAHGMPPDEEEALHRGVVVFKKMVEQKTAGRVKVELYPASQLGKEREQFEGVKLGTIEMCMIAEGPMAGFIPEIMVIGIPYLYANEITAWRSLDGSFGKALFEEMRKKTGVRALGIGENGFRNFTNKVRPIKSPEDMKGLKIRTMENPAHMAMVKAMGAGATPIAWGEVYMALQQGVVDGQENPVSVIEAMKFNEVQKYLTLDGHVYSILPILINDKFFMSLPADIQKIIADITKTIVAVQRGQNVKKVYDGVKSLQDKGMEVYSPTEKELQMFRDRSQKPVLEFLDKTFTDKKIDKKWIDMALKSAKASEKD
;
A
#
# COMPACT_ATOMS: atom_id res chain seq x y z
N MET A 1 97.00 26.97 -38.83
CA MET A 1 96.16 26.89 -37.56
C MET A 1 94.79 27.55 -37.60
N LYS A 2 94.32 28.30 -38.61
CA LYS A 2 93.03 28.99 -38.64
C LYS A 2 91.85 28.16 -39.14
N LYS A 3 92.03 27.01 -39.84
CA LYS A 3 90.92 26.18 -40.34
C LYS A 3 90.33 25.20 -39.30
N ALA A 4 91.08 24.75 -38.28
CA ALA A 4 90.63 23.79 -37.28
C ALA A 4 89.64 24.43 -36.25
N ASN A 5 89.84 25.73 -35.95
CA ASN A 5 88.91 26.43 -34.99
C ASN A 5 87.53 26.68 -35.57
N HIS A 6 87.40 26.76 -36.91
CA HIS A 6 86.09 27.06 -37.53
C HIS A 6 85.14 25.86 -37.54
N ILE A 7 85.71 24.64 -37.68
CA ILE A 7 84.95 23.37 -37.69
C ILE A 7 84.45 23.08 -36.27
N GLY A 8 85.28 23.28 -35.23
CA GLY A 8 84.86 23.09 -33.82
C GLY A 8 83.73 23.99 -33.39
N THR A 9 83.77 25.28 -33.87
CA THR A 9 82.68 26.25 -33.55
C THR A 9 81.34 25.88 -34.21
N ILE A 10 81.38 25.34 -35.43
CA ILE A 10 80.14 24.89 -36.14
C ILE A 10 79.56 23.63 -35.50
N ILE A 11 80.40 22.69 -35.04
CA ILE A 11 79.92 21.50 -34.34
C ILE A 11 79.26 21.86 -33.02
N ILE A 12 79.86 22.71 -32.22
CA ILE A 12 79.29 23.19 -30.93
C ILE A 12 78.02 23.97 -31.16
N TYR A 13 77.89 24.79 -32.19
CA TYR A 13 76.70 25.52 -32.55
C TYR A 13 75.54 24.60 -32.95
N ASN A 14 75.84 23.60 -33.76
CA ASN A 14 74.85 22.60 -34.18
C ASN A 14 74.34 21.71 -33.00
N GLN A 15 75.31 21.30 -32.12
CA GLN A 15 74.91 20.56 -30.91
C GLN A 15 73.94 21.39 -29.96
N LYS A 16 74.30 22.67 -29.75
CA LYS A 16 73.43 23.57 -28.97
C LYS A 16 72.02 23.74 -29.59
N LYS A 17 72.02 23.83 -30.95
CA LYS A 17 70.76 23.98 -31.69
C LYS A 17 69.90 22.73 -31.64
N GLU A 18 70.51 21.55 -31.66
CA GLU A 18 69.82 20.26 -31.47
C GLU A 18 69.28 20.08 -30.05
N GLU A 19 70.08 20.48 -29.03
CA GLU A 19 69.62 20.44 -27.65
C GLU A 19 68.44 21.43 -27.41
N GLU A 20 68.48 22.59 -27.99
CA GLU A 20 67.31 23.55 -27.87
C GLU A 20 66.05 23.05 -28.60
N MET A 21 66.23 22.39 -29.76
CA MET A 21 65.10 21.81 -30.46
C MET A 21 64.51 20.60 -29.69
N LEU A 22 65.36 19.76 -29.07
CA LEU A 22 64.90 18.68 -28.20
C LEU A 22 64.16 19.23 -27.00
N LYS A 23 64.69 20.22 -26.30
CA LYS A 23 64.03 20.87 -25.18
C LYS A 23 62.66 21.48 -25.57
N ARG A 24 62.56 22.13 -26.72
CA ARG A 24 61.28 22.61 -27.25
C ARG A 24 60.28 21.49 -27.55
N LYS A 25 60.71 20.38 -28.13
CA LYS A 25 59.85 19.21 -28.39
C LYS A 25 59.34 18.58 -27.08
N TYR A 26 60.22 18.45 -26.07
CA TYR A 26 59.81 17.95 -24.75
C TYR A 26 58.82 18.92 -24.03
N PHE A 27 59.06 20.23 -24.10
CA PHE A 27 58.15 21.22 -23.53
C PHE A 27 56.81 21.24 -24.25
N LEU A 28 56.78 21.09 -25.57
CA LEU A 28 55.55 21.02 -26.36
C LEU A 28 54.76 19.73 -26.08
N GLY A 29 55.46 18.58 -25.99
CA GLY A 29 54.86 17.28 -25.65
C GLY A 29 54.29 17.27 -24.23
N MET A 30 55.01 17.87 -23.26
CA MET A 30 54.57 17.97 -21.90
C MET A 30 53.35 18.92 -21.74
N GLY A 31 53.33 19.99 -22.53
CA GLY A 31 52.18 20.91 -22.59
C GLY A 31 50.92 20.25 -23.16
N ILE A 32 51.06 19.44 -24.22
CA ILE A 32 49.97 18.69 -24.82
C ILE A 32 49.46 17.59 -23.85
N LEU A 33 50.35 16.90 -23.15
CA LEU A 33 49.98 15.88 -22.16
C LEU A 33 49.22 16.51 -20.97
N LEU A 34 49.65 17.67 -20.48
CA LEU A 34 48.98 18.43 -19.44
C LEU A 34 47.56 18.92 -19.89
N LEU A 35 47.45 19.36 -21.14
CA LEU A 35 46.16 19.77 -21.72
C LEU A 35 45.21 18.58 -21.87
N VAL A 36 45.69 17.41 -22.25
CA VAL A 36 44.88 16.17 -22.36
C VAL A 36 44.44 15.73 -20.96
N ILE A 37 45.30 15.80 -19.94
CA ILE A 37 44.95 15.46 -18.55
C ILE A 37 43.91 16.45 -18.00
N VAL A 38 44.08 17.75 -18.21
CA VAL A 38 43.14 18.78 -17.77
C VAL A 38 41.80 18.63 -18.50
N PHE A 39 41.80 18.34 -19.81
CA PHE A 39 40.58 18.09 -20.58
C PHE A 39 39.88 16.79 -20.15
N SER A 40 40.63 15.73 -19.77
CA SER A 40 40.06 14.51 -19.21
C SER A 40 39.42 14.75 -17.83
N PHE A 41 39.98 15.60 -17.00
CA PHE A 41 39.37 16.00 -15.72
C PHE A 41 38.11 16.90 -15.90
N PHE A 42 38.05 17.70 -16.96
CA PHE A 42 36.83 18.45 -17.28
C PHE A 42 35.72 17.60 -17.89
N PHE A 43 36.05 16.48 -18.54
CA PHE A 43 35.06 15.54 -19.12
C PHE A 43 34.57 14.48 -18.12
N VAL A 44 35.20 14.30 -16.94
CA VAL A 44 34.64 13.67 -15.76
C VAL A 44 33.74 14.69 -15.04
N GLY A 45 33.25 15.68 -15.83
CA GLY A 45 32.31 16.69 -15.45
C GLY A 45 30.95 16.08 -15.17
N SER A 46 30.52 16.27 -13.97
CA SER A 46 29.13 16.46 -13.57
C SER A 46 28.15 15.54 -14.33
N LEU A 47 28.16 14.26 -14.01
CA LEU A 47 26.88 13.57 -13.88
C LEU A 47 26.12 14.40 -12.82
N ALA A 48 25.48 15.49 -13.27
CA ALA A 48 24.50 16.17 -12.46
C ALA A 48 23.51 15.10 -12.07
N SER A 49 23.68 14.56 -10.86
CA SER A 49 22.72 13.61 -10.31
C SER A 49 21.43 14.37 -10.28
N ALA A 50 20.53 14.06 -11.20
CA ALA A 50 19.17 14.62 -11.16
C ALA A 50 18.65 14.42 -9.73
N ALA A 51 18.00 15.42 -9.19
CA ALA A 51 17.40 15.28 -7.85
C ALA A 51 16.56 14.01 -7.79
N PRO A 52 16.64 13.23 -6.73
CA PRO A 52 15.91 11.97 -6.63
C PRO A 52 14.40 12.22 -6.75
N ILE A 53 13.73 11.34 -7.45
CA ILE A 53 12.27 11.32 -7.53
C ILE A 53 11.76 10.97 -6.13
N THR A 54 10.95 11.83 -5.53
CA THR A 54 10.40 11.60 -4.19
C THR A 54 9.02 10.96 -4.29
N ILE A 55 8.80 9.89 -3.54
CA ILE A 55 7.51 9.23 -3.36
C ILE A 55 7.08 9.40 -1.90
N LYS A 56 6.06 10.21 -1.65
CA LYS A 56 5.36 10.24 -0.37
C LYS A 56 4.43 9.04 -0.32
N PHE A 57 4.64 8.16 0.69
CA PHE A 57 3.84 6.97 0.88
C PHE A 57 3.10 7.06 2.22
N ALA A 58 1.77 7.23 2.16
CA ALA A 58 0.91 7.43 3.31
C ALA A 58 0.17 6.15 3.72
N HIS A 59 -0.10 6.00 5.03
CA HIS A 59 -0.99 4.97 5.57
C HIS A 59 -1.50 5.32 6.97
N GLY A 60 -2.54 4.61 7.42
CA GLY A 60 -3.21 4.90 8.70
C GLY A 60 -2.63 4.18 9.92
N MET A 61 -1.79 3.13 9.75
CA MET A 61 -1.32 2.30 10.85
C MET A 61 -0.14 2.96 11.60
N PRO A 62 0.05 2.63 12.89
CA PRO A 62 1.19 3.11 13.68
C PRO A 62 2.54 2.75 13.04
N PRO A 63 3.62 3.53 13.31
CA PRO A 63 4.97 3.24 12.83
C PRO A 63 5.65 2.13 13.66
N ASP A 64 5.01 0.96 13.71
CA ASP A 64 5.50 -0.23 14.41
C ASP A 64 5.93 -1.27 13.39
N GLU A 65 7.22 -1.64 13.38
CA GLU A 65 7.75 -2.66 12.46
C GLU A 65 7.18 -4.06 12.71
N GLU A 66 6.48 -4.31 13.80
CA GLU A 66 5.73 -5.54 14.02
C GLU A 66 4.33 -5.52 13.39
N GLU A 67 3.83 -4.35 13.01
CA GLU A 67 2.58 -4.21 12.28
C GLU A 67 2.78 -4.55 10.79
N ALA A 68 1.94 -5.43 10.25
CA ALA A 68 2.17 -6.05 8.94
C ALA A 68 2.14 -5.05 7.76
N LEU A 69 1.26 -4.04 7.80
CA LEU A 69 1.19 -3.00 6.77
C LEU A 69 2.44 -2.12 6.84
N HIS A 70 2.74 -1.56 8.02
CA HIS A 70 3.89 -0.65 8.18
C HIS A 70 5.21 -1.34 7.79
N ARG A 71 5.43 -2.57 8.28
CA ARG A 71 6.59 -3.38 7.89
C ARG A 71 6.69 -3.55 6.37
N GLY A 72 5.58 -3.87 5.71
CA GLY A 72 5.52 -3.98 4.25
C GLY A 72 5.99 -2.70 3.55
N VAL A 73 5.50 -1.55 4.00
CA VAL A 73 5.85 -0.24 3.44
C VAL A 73 7.32 0.13 3.73
N VAL A 74 7.85 -0.21 4.92
CA VAL A 74 9.29 -0.04 5.25
C VAL A 74 10.17 -0.89 4.32
N VAL A 75 9.80 -2.14 4.08
CA VAL A 75 10.52 -3.02 3.15
C VAL A 75 10.43 -2.47 1.72
N PHE A 76 9.26 -1.99 1.28
CA PHE A 76 9.09 -1.32 0.00
C PHE A 76 10.09 -0.17 -0.17
N LYS A 77 10.14 0.74 0.80
CA LYS A 77 11.09 1.86 0.82
C LYS A 77 12.53 1.38 0.63
N LYS A 78 12.98 0.47 1.50
CA LYS A 78 14.37 -0.05 1.48
C LYS A 78 14.71 -0.67 0.11
N MET A 79 13.81 -1.49 -0.45
CA MET A 79 14.04 -2.16 -1.73
C MET A 79 14.02 -1.19 -2.91
N VAL A 80 13.10 -0.23 -2.95
CA VAL A 80 13.01 0.77 -4.04
C VAL A 80 14.24 1.64 -4.04
N GLU A 81 14.63 2.22 -2.91
CA GLU A 81 15.82 3.07 -2.80
C GLU A 81 17.09 2.33 -3.21
N GLN A 82 17.26 1.06 -2.77
CA GLN A 82 18.39 0.23 -3.12
C GLN A 82 18.42 -0.13 -4.63
N LYS A 83 17.29 -0.62 -5.17
CA LYS A 83 17.21 -1.11 -6.56
C LYS A 83 17.27 0.02 -7.59
N THR A 84 16.90 1.24 -7.19
CA THR A 84 17.03 2.42 -8.04
C THR A 84 18.37 3.15 -7.85
N ALA A 85 19.28 2.61 -7.02
CA ALA A 85 20.56 3.25 -6.65
C ALA A 85 20.35 4.72 -6.18
N GLY A 86 19.31 4.98 -5.39
CA GLY A 86 18.97 6.29 -4.85
C GLY A 86 18.31 7.25 -5.83
N ARG A 87 17.99 6.84 -7.06
CA ARG A 87 17.23 7.68 -8.02
C ARG A 87 15.79 7.93 -7.56
N VAL A 88 15.25 7.05 -6.72
CA VAL A 88 13.97 7.23 -6.05
C VAL A 88 14.19 7.27 -4.55
N LYS A 89 13.57 8.22 -3.87
CA LYS A 89 13.50 8.36 -2.42
C LYS A 89 12.06 8.13 -1.99
N VAL A 90 11.83 7.27 -1.00
CA VAL A 90 10.49 7.01 -0.44
C VAL A 90 10.40 7.64 0.95
N GLU A 91 9.46 8.55 1.13
CA GLU A 91 9.17 9.19 2.41
C GLU A 91 7.89 8.58 2.98
N LEU A 92 8.00 8.00 4.19
CA LEU A 92 6.89 7.32 4.83
C LEU A 92 6.11 8.29 5.72
N TYR A 93 4.79 8.25 5.61
CA TYR A 93 3.86 9.05 6.40
C TYR A 93 2.83 8.12 7.08
N PRO A 94 3.22 7.47 8.20
CA PRO A 94 2.36 6.57 8.97
C PRO A 94 1.33 7.35 9.82
N ALA A 95 0.46 6.59 10.52
CA ALA A 95 -0.47 7.12 11.52
C ALA A 95 -1.32 8.31 11.02
N SER A 96 -1.73 8.26 9.75
CA SER A 96 -2.57 9.30 9.12
C SER A 96 -1.95 10.70 9.12
N GLN A 97 -0.61 10.83 9.09
CA GLN A 97 0.09 12.12 9.06
C GLN A 97 -0.28 13.01 7.86
N LEU A 98 -0.67 12.40 6.73
CA LEU A 98 -1.15 13.13 5.55
C LEU A 98 -2.68 13.13 5.43
N GLY A 99 -3.39 13.04 6.55
CA GLY A 99 -4.85 13.06 6.59
C GLY A 99 -5.46 11.66 6.75
N LYS A 100 -6.80 11.63 6.87
CA LYS A 100 -7.59 10.41 7.00
C LYS A 100 -7.49 9.57 5.71
N GLU A 101 -7.85 8.28 5.75
CA GLU A 101 -7.73 7.39 4.57
C GLU A 101 -8.47 7.94 3.33
N ARG A 102 -9.63 8.56 3.52
CA ARG A 102 -10.37 9.22 2.44
C ARG A 102 -9.57 10.38 1.84
N GLU A 103 -8.93 11.20 2.68
CA GLU A 103 -8.10 12.33 2.27
C GLU A 103 -6.81 11.84 1.59
N GLN A 104 -6.24 10.73 2.07
CA GLN A 104 -5.09 10.09 1.41
C GLN A 104 -5.44 9.61 0.00
N PHE A 105 -6.60 8.94 -0.19
CA PHE A 105 -7.06 8.56 -1.52
C PHE A 105 -7.25 9.76 -2.44
N GLU A 106 -7.88 10.82 -1.93
CA GLU A 106 -8.06 12.07 -2.66
C GLU A 106 -6.73 12.73 -3.02
N GLY A 107 -5.78 12.73 -2.09
CA GLY A 107 -4.41 13.21 -2.33
C GLY A 107 -3.70 12.43 -3.43
N VAL A 108 -3.84 11.10 -3.46
CA VAL A 108 -3.30 10.27 -4.56
C VAL A 108 -4.03 10.57 -5.87
N LYS A 109 -5.35 10.74 -5.87
CA LYS A 109 -6.12 11.13 -7.05
C LYS A 109 -5.67 12.48 -7.62
N LEU A 110 -5.42 13.45 -6.77
CA LEU A 110 -4.96 14.80 -7.16
C LEU A 110 -3.45 14.88 -7.46
N GLY A 111 -2.66 13.88 -7.05
CA GLY A 111 -1.21 13.83 -7.20
C GLY A 111 -0.44 14.68 -6.18
N THR A 112 -1.04 15.05 -5.05
CA THR A 112 -0.37 15.70 -3.91
C THR A 112 0.30 14.69 -2.99
N ILE A 113 -0.13 13.43 -3.05
CA ILE A 113 0.47 12.23 -2.46
C ILE A 113 0.73 11.28 -3.62
N GLU A 114 1.94 10.71 -3.70
CA GLU A 114 2.29 9.80 -4.78
C GLU A 114 1.69 8.41 -4.56
N MET A 115 1.75 7.88 -3.31
CA MET A 115 1.28 6.54 -2.96
C MET A 115 0.56 6.51 -1.61
N CYS A 116 -0.41 5.60 -1.49
CA CYS A 116 -0.97 5.24 -0.19
C CYS A 116 -1.31 3.74 -0.13
N MET A 117 -1.46 3.23 1.09
CA MET A 117 -2.00 1.89 1.39
C MET A 117 -3.10 2.05 2.43
N ILE A 118 -4.35 1.91 2.01
CA ILE A 118 -5.55 2.19 2.80
C ILE A 118 -6.59 1.07 2.63
N ALA A 119 -7.54 0.98 3.56
CA ALA A 119 -8.65 0.05 3.42
C ALA A 119 -9.60 0.45 2.28
N GLU A 120 -10.32 -0.53 1.72
CA GLU A 120 -11.26 -0.31 0.61
C GLU A 120 -12.49 0.50 1.00
N GLY A 121 -12.88 0.48 2.29
CA GLY A 121 -14.10 1.12 2.75
C GLY A 121 -14.19 2.61 2.41
N PRO A 122 -13.21 3.44 2.78
CA PRO A 122 -13.20 4.88 2.47
C PRO A 122 -13.18 5.20 0.98
N MET A 123 -12.81 4.24 0.11
CA MET A 123 -12.80 4.41 -1.34
C MET A 123 -14.21 4.42 -1.96
N ALA A 124 -15.23 3.90 -1.26
CA ALA A 124 -16.60 3.75 -1.78
C ALA A 124 -17.24 5.08 -2.22
N GLY A 125 -16.80 6.21 -1.67
CA GLY A 125 -17.25 7.54 -2.09
C GLY A 125 -16.72 7.98 -3.46
N PHE A 126 -15.59 7.41 -3.90
CA PHE A 126 -14.93 7.73 -5.18
C PHE A 126 -15.20 6.68 -6.25
N ILE A 127 -15.27 5.42 -5.85
CA ILE A 127 -15.51 4.25 -6.70
C ILE A 127 -16.53 3.32 -6.01
N PRO A 128 -17.84 3.57 -6.19
CA PRO A 128 -18.87 2.77 -5.50
C PRO A 128 -18.85 1.28 -5.84
N GLU A 129 -18.29 0.90 -6.99
CA GLU A 129 -18.08 -0.50 -7.39
C GLU A 129 -17.27 -1.30 -6.38
N ILE A 130 -16.38 -0.64 -5.61
CA ILE A 130 -15.56 -1.31 -4.59
C ILE A 130 -16.40 -1.93 -3.47
N MET A 131 -17.64 -1.45 -3.27
CA MET A 131 -18.54 -1.96 -2.24
C MET A 131 -18.88 -3.44 -2.41
N VAL A 132 -18.73 -4.02 -3.61
CA VAL A 132 -18.96 -5.45 -3.83
C VAL A 132 -18.00 -6.35 -3.05
N ILE A 133 -16.81 -5.85 -2.68
CA ILE A 133 -15.88 -6.56 -1.78
C ILE A 133 -16.48 -6.70 -0.37
N GLY A 134 -17.31 -5.72 0.04
CA GLY A 134 -18.01 -5.71 1.33
C GLY A 134 -19.27 -6.59 1.39
N ILE A 135 -19.54 -7.45 0.39
CA ILE A 135 -20.62 -8.44 0.48
C ILE A 135 -20.29 -9.40 1.62
N PRO A 136 -21.18 -9.53 2.64
CA PRO A 136 -20.93 -10.41 3.77
C PRO A 136 -20.75 -11.87 3.35
N TYR A 137 -19.77 -12.56 3.96
CA TYR A 137 -19.50 -13.97 3.71
C TYR A 137 -19.26 -14.30 2.22
N LEU A 138 -18.69 -13.37 1.48
CA LEU A 138 -18.39 -13.54 0.05
C LEU A 138 -17.32 -14.61 -0.18
N TYR A 139 -16.31 -14.67 0.66
CA TYR A 139 -15.17 -15.58 0.56
C TYR A 139 -15.16 -16.58 1.72
N ALA A 140 -14.85 -17.84 1.43
CA ALA A 140 -14.76 -18.89 2.42
C ALA A 140 -13.49 -18.83 3.28
N ASN A 141 -12.38 -18.34 2.72
CA ASN A 141 -11.08 -18.19 3.38
C ASN A 141 -10.18 -17.21 2.61
N GLU A 142 -9.00 -16.93 3.15
CA GLU A 142 -8.02 -16.00 2.58
C GLU A 142 -7.57 -16.41 1.18
N ILE A 143 -7.37 -17.70 0.96
CA ILE A 143 -6.89 -18.23 -0.33
C ILE A 143 -7.92 -17.96 -1.43
N THR A 144 -9.20 -18.21 -1.16
CA THR A 144 -10.28 -17.92 -2.11
C THR A 144 -10.39 -16.41 -2.40
N ALA A 145 -10.21 -15.58 -1.37
CA ALA A 145 -10.18 -14.13 -1.55
C ALA A 145 -8.99 -13.69 -2.42
N TRP A 146 -7.77 -14.20 -2.16
CA TRP A 146 -6.58 -13.86 -2.94
C TRP A 146 -6.73 -14.27 -4.40
N ARG A 147 -7.18 -15.50 -4.69
CA ARG A 147 -7.41 -15.98 -6.06
C ARG A 147 -8.41 -15.10 -6.81
N SER A 148 -9.52 -14.76 -6.17
CA SER A 148 -10.55 -13.90 -6.76
C SER A 148 -10.02 -12.50 -7.08
N LEU A 149 -9.34 -11.88 -6.11
CA LEU A 149 -8.88 -10.49 -6.19
C LEU A 149 -7.62 -10.32 -7.05
N ASP A 150 -6.72 -11.30 -7.09
CA ASP A 150 -5.56 -11.31 -8.00
C ASP A 150 -5.96 -11.77 -9.42
N GLY A 151 -7.16 -12.36 -9.55
CA GLY A 151 -7.72 -12.88 -10.78
C GLY A 151 -8.34 -11.82 -11.70
N SER A 152 -9.18 -12.27 -12.62
CA SER A 152 -9.83 -11.40 -13.63
C SER A 152 -10.79 -10.39 -13.01
N PHE A 153 -11.50 -10.78 -11.95
CA PHE A 153 -12.42 -9.89 -11.23
C PHE A 153 -11.69 -8.69 -10.62
N GLY A 154 -10.69 -8.94 -9.77
CA GLY A 154 -9.95 -7.84 -9.12
C GLY A 154 -9.23 -6.95 -10.14
N LYS A 155 -8.62 -7.54 -11.19
CA LYS A 155 -8.00 -6.77 -12.28
C LYS A 155 -9.01 -5.84 -12.97
N ALA A 156 -10.22 -6.33 -13.27
CA ALA A 156 -11.26 -5.51 -13.89
C ALA A 156 -11.74 -4.39 -12.95
N LEU A 157 -11.94 -4.69 -11.68
CA LEU A 157 -12.41 -3.73 -10.67
C LEU A 157 -11.39 -2.58 -10.48
N PHE A 158 -10.12 -2.91 -10.33
CA PHE A 158 -9.08 -1.90 -10.14
C PHE A 158 -8.73 -1.14 -11.43
N GLU A 159 -8.94 -1.75 -12.60
CA GLU A 159 -8.84 -1.03 -13.87
C GLU A 159 -10.01 -0.02 -14.04
N GLU A 160 -11.21 -0.37 -13.59
CA GLU A 160 -12.35 0.56 -13.54
C GLU A 160 -12.05 1.73 -12.59
N MET A 161 -11.48 1.45 -11.42
CA MET A 161 -11.03 2.48 -10.49
C MET A 161 -10.02 3.41 -11.16
N ARG A 162 -9.01 2.85 -11.83
CA ARG A 162 -7.99 3.65 -12.55
C ARG A 162 -8.61 4.58 -13.59
N LYS A 163 -9.55 4.08 -14.38
CA LYS A 163 -10.25 4.87 -15.42
C LYS A 163 -11.06 6.00 -14.82
N LYS A 164 -11.76 5.75 -13.70
CA LYS A 164 -12.67 6.74 -13.09
C LYS A 164 -11.95 7.78 -12.25
N THR A 165 -10.85 7.39 -11.61
CA THR A 165 -10.22 8.21 -10.57
C THR A 165 -8.80 8.66 -10.90
N GLY A 166 -8.12 8.04 -11.87
CA GLY A 166 -6.70 8.25 -12.11
C GLY A 166 -5.81 7.64 -11.02
N VAL A 167 -6.35 6.75 -10.17
CA VAL A 167 -5.59 6.02 -9.15
C VAL A 167 -5.39 4.58 -9.61
N ARG A 168 -4.15 4.13 -9.65
CA ARG A 168 -3.74 2.78 -10.04
C ARG A 168 -3.49 1.94 -8.79
N ALA A 169 -4.03 0.72 -8.73
CA ALA A 169 -3.58 -0.29 -7.78
C ALA A 169 -2.39 -1.06 -8.36
N LEU A 170 -1.27 -1.09 -7.64
CA LEU A 170 -0.07 -1.85 -7.99
C LEU A 170 -0.10 -3.28 -7.46
N GLY A 171 -0.84 -3.50 -6.37
CA GLY A 171 -1.02 -4.79 -5.73
C GLY A 171 -2.09 -4.71 -4.65
N ILE A 172 -2.60 -5.86 -4.23
CA ILE A 172 -3.68 -5.95 -3.25
C ILE A 172 -3.15 -6.66 -2.01
N GLY A 173 -2.83 -5.88 -0.98
CA GLY A 173 -2.51 -6.40 0.36
C GLY A 173 -3.77 -6.86 1.09
N GLU A 174 -3.56 -7.55 2.20
CA GLU A 174 -4.62 -8.08 3.05
C GLU A 174 -4.83 -7.21 4.28
N ASN A 175 -6.08 -6.85 4.55
CA ASN A 175 -6.49 -6.44 5.87
C ASN A 175 -6.93 -7.68 6.69
N GLY A 176 -7.73 -8.54 6.08
CA GLY A 176 -8.15 -9.83 6.62
C GLY A 176 -9.66 -9.92 6.88
N PHE A 177 -10.10 -11.06 7.43
CA PHE A 177 -11.48 -11.25 7.84
C PHE A 177 -11.81 -10.40 9.07
N ARG A 178 -12.87 -9.64 8.96
CA ARG A 178 -13.33 -8.68 9.97
C ARG A 178 -14.27 -9.35 10.95
N ASN A 179 -14.12 -9.00 12.23
CA ASN A 179 -14.80 -9.61 13.37
C ASN A 179 -15.35 -8.53 14.28
N PHE A 180 -16.52 -8.74 14.87
CA PHE A 180 -17.11 -7.78 15.79
C PHE A 180 -16.43 -7.76 17.14
N THR A 181 -16.17 -6.55 17.66
CA THR A 181 -15.86 -6.34 19.07
C THR A 181 -16.86 -5.38 19.70
N ASN A 182 -17.12 -5.52 21.00
CA ASN A 182 -17.88 -4.54 21.78
C ASN A 182 -17.52 -4.63 23.28
N LYS A 183 -17.98 -3.64 24.05
CA LYS A 183 -17.77 -3.61 25.50
C LYS A 183 -18.98 -4.03 26.33
N VAL A 184 -20.12 -4.31 25.70
CA VAL A 184 -21.44 -4.44 26.38
C VAL A 184 -21.76 -5.90 26.70
N ARG A 185 -21.67 -6.82 25.70
CA ARG A 185 -22.07 -8.22 25.84
C ARG A 185 -21.46 -9.11 24.74
N PRO A 186 -21.34 -10.43 24.96
CA PRO A 186 -21.00 -11.36 23.90
C PRO A 186 -22.00 -11.30 22.76
N ILE A 187 -21.54 -11.41 21.51
CA ILE A 187 -22.36 -11.53 20.32
C ILE A 187 -22.27 -12.98 19.85
N LYS A 188 -23.32 -13.77 20.03
CA LYS A 188 -23.40 -15.18 19.63
C LYS A 188 -24.38 -15.40 18.48
N SER A 189 -25.27 -14.42 18.28
CA SER A 189 -26.26 -14.43 17.22
C SER A 189 -26.51 -13.00 16.72
N PRO A 190 -27.14 -12.79 15.54
CA PRO A 190 -27.54 -11.46 15.08
C PRO A 190 -28.46 -10.71 16.07
N GLU A 191 -29.26 -11.44 16.85
CA GLU A 191 -30.16 -10.86 17.87
C GLU A 191 -29.39 -10.12 18.96
N ASP A 192 -28.18 -10.57 19.30
CA ASP A 192 -27.32 -9.92 20.30
C ASP A 192 -26.77 -8.57 19.82
N MET A 193 -26.81 -8.32 18.51
CA MET A 193 -26.43 -7.03 17.92
C MET A 193 -27.46 -5.93 18.18
N LYS A 194 -28.70 -6.29 18.50
CA LYS A 194 -29.82 -5.34 18.63
C LYS A 194 -29.51 -4.25 19.66
N GLY A 195 -29.61 -3.00 19.21
CA GLY A 195 -29.42 -1.81 20.04
C GLY A 195 -27.98 -1.43 20.33
N LEU A 196 -26.99 -2.22 19.89
CA LEU A 196 -25.57 -1.83 19.93
C LEU A 196 -25.31 -0.71 18.90
N LYS A 197 -24.43 0.21 19.24
CA LYS A 197 -23.86 1.21 18.32
C LYS A 197 -22.51 0.70 17.85
N ILE A 198 -22.45 0.30 16.59
CA ILE A 198 -21.23 -0.27 15.98
C ILE A 198 -20.62 0.73 15.03
N ARG A 199 -19.35 1.05 15.28
CA ARG A 199 -18.56 1.80 14.31
C ARG A 199 -18.31 0.95 13.06
N THR A 200 -18.50 1.55 11.90
CA THR A 200 -18.09 0.98 10.61
C THR A 200 -17.07 1.89 9.93
N MET A 201 -16.38 1.36 8.91
CA MET A 201 -15.72 2.22 7.93
C MET A 201 -16.76 3.11 7.21
N GLU A 202 -16.30 4.15 6.52
CA GLU A 202 -17.13 5.03 5.68
C GLU A 202 -17.58 4.28 4.39
N ASN A 203 -18.16 3.10 4.59
CA ASN A 203 -18.64 2.19 3.55
C ASN A 203 -20.13 1.92 3.71
N PRO A 204 -20.99 2.38 2.78
CA PRO A 204 -22.43 2.18 2.86
C PRO A 204 -22.87 0.71 2.88
N ALA A 205 -22.13 -0.22 2.24
CA ALA A 205 -22.44 -1.65 2.30
C ALA A 205 -22.21 -2.24 3.69
N HIS A 206 -21.12 -1.85 4.38
CA HIS A 206 -20.86 -2.24 5.77
C HIS A 206 -21.91 -1.66 6.72
N MET A 207 -22.34 -0.41 6.48
CA MET A 207 -23.44 0.18 7.25
C MET A 207 -24.75 -0.58 7.04
N ALA A 208 -25.06 -0.99 5.82
CA ALA A 208 -26.25 -1.80 5.52
C ALA A 208 -26.19 -3.16 6.22
N MET A 209 -25.02 -3.82 6.24
CA MET A 209 -24.80 -5.07 6.95
C MET A 209 -25.09 -4.94 8.45
N VAL A 210 -24.49 -3.97 9.12
CA VAL A 210 -24.65 -3.74 10.56
C VAL A 210 -26.14 -3.44 10.90
N LYS A 211 -26.80 -2.62 10.08
CA LYS A 211 -28.23 -2.32 10.24
C LYS A 211 -29.11 -3.56 10.05
N ALA A 212 -28.79 -4.41 9.07
CA ALA A 212 -29.52 -5.65 8.84
C ALA A 212 -29.46 -6.61 10.06
N MET A 213 -28.36 -6.57 10.82
CA MET A 213 -28.19 -7.30 12.07
C MET A 213 -28.89 -6.64 13.27
N GLY A 214 -29.54 -5.49 13.10
CA GLY A 214 -30.29 -4.80 14.15
C GLY A 214 -29.50 -3.81 14.99
N ALA A 215 -28.24 -3.55 14.66
CA ALA A 215 -27.39 -2.56 15.32
C ALA A 215 -27.43 -1.20 14.63
N GLY A 216 -27.11 -0.14 15.38
CA GLY A 216 -26.84 1.19 14.85
C GLY A 216 -25.46 1.24 14.20
N ALA A 217 -25.38 1.57 12.90
CA ALA A 217 -24.12 1.73 12.19
C ALA A 217 -23.68 3.20 12.20
N THR A 218 -22.48 3.48 12.72
CA THR A 218 -21.89 4.82 12.81
C THR A 218 -20.57 4.86 12.03
N PRO A 219 -20.51 5.53 10.87
CA PRO A 219 -19.27 5.67 10.13
C PRO A 219 -18.34 6.64 10.85
N ILE A 220 -17.14 6.17 11.22
CA ILE A 220 -16.10 6.98 11.86
C ILE A 220 -14.77 6.70 11.16
N ALA A 221 -14.05 7.77 10.82
CA ALA A 221 -12.74 7.67 10.18
C ALA A 221 -11.74 6.93 11.07
N TRP A 222 -10.76 6.23 10.44
CA TRP A 222 -9.86 5.30 11.14
C TRP A 222 -9.14 5.90 12.35
N GLY A 223 -8.52 7.05 12.21
CA GLY A 223 -7.74 7.69 13.29
C GLY A 223 -8.57 8.11 14.51
N GLU A 224 -9.91 8.10 14.43
CA GLU A 224 -10.83 8.53 15.51
C GLU A 224 -11.42 7.34 16.27
N VAL A 225 -11.21 6.09 15.80
CA VAL A 225 -11.93 4.90 16.29
C VAL A 225 -11.61 4.62 17.74
N TYR A 226 -10.32 4.61 18.13
CA TYR A 226 -9.92 4.31 19.50
C TYR A 226 -10.59 5.26 20.52
N MET A 227 -10.52 6.56 20.23
CA MET A 227 -11.13 7.58 21.09
C MET A 227 -12.67 7.47 21.14
N ALA A 228 -13.31 7.15 20.02
CA ALA A 228 -14.75 6.95 19.99
C ALA A 228 -15.21 5.74 20.82
N LEU A 229 -14.44 4.66 20.81
CA LEU A 229 -14.64 3.47 21.65
C LEU A 229 -14.42 3.81 23.14
N GLN A 230 -13.31 4.48 23.44
CA GLN A 230 -12.95 4.86 24.82
C GLN A 230 -13.99 5.77 25.46
N GLN A 231 -14.45 6.78 24.72
CA GLN A 231 -15.46 7.74 25.19
C GLN A 231 -16.89 7.19 25.16
N GLY A 232 -17.10 6.00 24.57
CA GLY A 232 -18.44 5.39 24.47
C GLY A 232 -19.38 6.05 23.47
N VAL A 233 -18.84 6.78 22.49
CA VAL A 233 -19.61 7.28 21.34
C VAL A 233 -20.24 6.10 20.59
N VAL A 234 -19.49 4.99 20.50
CA VAL A 234 -19.95 3.69 20.00
C VAL A 234 -19.64 2.60 21.02
N ASP A 235 -20.43 1.53 21.00
CA ASP A 235 -20.29 0.38 21.89
C ASP A 235 -19.23 -0.60 21.39
N GLY A 236 -19.06 -0.66 20.07
CA GLY A 236 -18.18 -1.60 19.42
C GLY A 236 -17.74 -1.15 18.03
N GLN A 237 -16.92 -2.00 17.42
CA GLN A 237 -16.39 -1.86 16.06
C GLN A 237 -16.22 -3.24 15.43
N GLU A 238 -15.76 -3.29 14.18
CA GLU A 238 -15.40 -4.51 13.47
C GLU A 238 -14.09 -4.31 12.72
N ASN A 239 -13.18 -5.26 12.87
CA ASN A 239 -11.87 -5.30 12.21
C ASN A 239 -11.27 -6.72 12.25
N PRO A 240 -10.21 -6.97 11.45
CA PRO A 240 -9.42 -8.18 11.60
C PRO A 240 -8.71 -8.26 12.98
N VAL A 241 -8.46 -9.47 13.44
CA VAL A 241 -7.79 -9.74 14.72
C VAL A 241 -6.44 -9.04 14.81
N SER A 242 -5.65 -9.07 13.75
CA SER A 242 -4.35 -8.40 13.66
C SER A 242 -4.44 -6.89 13.92
N VAL A 243 -5.48 -6.25 13.39
CA VAL A 243 -5.75 -4.81 13.58
C VAL A 243 -6.25 -4.52 15.00
N ILE A 244 -7.15 -5.36 15.53
CA ILE A 244 -7.67 -5.24 16.91
C ILE A 244 -6.51 -5.27 17.89
N GLU A 245 -5.54 -6.17 17.69
CA GLU A 245 -4.36 -6.28 18.52
C GLU A 245 -3.41 -5.09 18.36
N ALA A 246 -3.04 -4.74 17.13
CA ALA A 246 -2.11 -3.64 16.83
C ALA A 246 -2.60 -2.29 17.37
N MET A 247 -3.91 -2.06 17.31
CA MET A 247 -4.55 -0.84 17.83
C MET A 247 -4.93 -0.90 19.31
N LYS A 248 -4.56 -1.99 19.99
CA LYS A 248 -4.82 -2.20 21.42
C LYS A 248 -6.30 -2.02 21.79
N PHE A 249 -7.22 -2.44 20.91
CA PHE A 249 -8.66 -2.32 21.20
C PHE A 249 -9.11 -3.14 22.39
N ASN A 250 -8.32 -4.15 22.80
CA ASN A 250 -8.53 -4.86 24.07
C ASN A 250 -8.58 -3.94 25.30
N GLU A 251 -7.98 -2.75 25.27
CA GLU A 251 -8.03 -1.78 26.37
C GLU A 251 -9.41 -1.11 26.51
N VAL A 252 -10.19 -1.06 25.43
CA VAL A 252 -11.48 -0.36 25.33
C VAL A 252 -12.65 -1.26 24.85
N GLN A 253 -12.37 -2.53 24.56
CA GLN A 253 -13.33 -3.55 24.14
C GLN A 253 -13.15 -4.83 24.94
N LYS A 254 -14.26 -5.43 25.38
CA LYS A 254 -14.24 -6.61 26.23
C LYS A 254 -14.50 -7.91 25.46
N TYR A 255 -15.39 -7.88 24.48
CA TYR A 255 -15.88 -9.05 23.76
C TYR A 255 -15.39 -9.04 22.32
N LEU A 256 -14.94 -10.18 21.81
CA LEU A 256 -14.59 -10.42 20.42
C LEU A 256 -15.36 -11.64 19.91
N THR A 257 -16.07 -11.50 18.81
CA THR A 257 -16.73 -12.60 18.11
C THR A 257 -16.02 -12.87 16.79
N LEU A 258 -15.49 -14.08 16.61
CA LEU A 258 -14.75 -14.50 15.42
C LEU A 258 -15.72 -14.94 14.32
N ASP A 259 -16.54 -14.02 13.83
CA ASP A 259 -17.61 -14.30 12.85
C ASP A 259 -17.14 -14.11 11.39
N GLY A 260 -16.03 -13.48 11.14
CA GLY A 260 -15.43 -13.35 9.82
C GLY A 260 -16.35 -12.79 8.73
N HIS A 261 -17.25 -11.88 9.10
CA HIS A 261 -18.38 -11.44 8.26
C HIS A 261 -18.00 -10.79 6.93
N VAL A 262 -16.83 -10.16 6.81
CA VAL A 262 -16.33 -9.52 5.58
C VAL A 262 -14.83 -9.70 5.47
N TYR A 263 -14.36 -10.06 4.28
CA TYR A 263 -12.94 -10.00 3.94
C TYR A 263 -12.59 -8.59 3.44
N SER A 264 -11.59 -7.98 4.01
CA SER A 264 -11.15 -6.61 3.75
C SER A 264 -9.73 -6.59 3.17
N ILE A 265 -9.44 -5.62 2.32
CA ILE A 265 -8.18 -5.49 1.58
C ILE A 265 -7.45 -4.18 1.89
N LEU A 266 -6.17 -4.16 1.58
CA LEU A 266 -5.28 -3.00 1.64
C LEU A 266 -4.57 -2.81 0.30
N PRO A 267 -5.21 -2.24 -0.72
CA PRO A 267 -4.56 -2.01 -2.00
C PRO A 267 -3.43 -0.98 -1.86
N ILE A 268 -2.31 -1.27 -2.53
CA ILE A 268 -1.19 -0.34 -2.69
C ILE A 268 -1.50 0.53 -3.90
N LEU A 269 -1.81 1.79 -3.64
CA LEU A 269 -2.31 2.76 -4.59
C LEU A 269 -1.24 3.77 -4.98
N ILE A 270 -1.23 4.17 -6.26
CA ILE A 270 -0.35 5.21 -6.80
C ILE A 270 -1.12 6.11 -7.76
N ASN A 271 -0.75 7.38 -7.83
CA ASN A 271 -1.25 8.27 -8.87
C ASN A 271 -0.83 7.74 -10.26
N ASP A 272 -1.80 7.48 -11.15
CA ASP A 272 -1.52 6.87 -12.46
C ASP A 272 -0.64 7.75 -13.35
N LYS A 273 -0.91 9.07 -13.37
CA LYS A 273 -0.12 10.03 -14.14
C LYS A 273 1.32 10.10 -13.65
N PHE A 274 1.52 10.13 -12.34
CA PHE A 274 2.87 10.09 -11.73
C PHE A 274 3.57 8.79 -12.10
N PHE A 275 2.93 7.62 -11.93
CA PHE A 275 3.52 6.33 -12.26
C PHE A 275 3.95 6.27 -13.73
N MET A 276 3.11 6.73 -14.65
CA MET A 276 3.41 6.74 -16.08
C MET A 276 4.48 7.77 -16.48
N SER A 277 4.76 8.78 -15.66
CA SER A 277 5.85 9.74 -15.88
C SER A 277 7.23 9.22 -15.44
N LEU A 278 7.28 8.13 -14.68
CA LEU A 278 8.54 7.53 -14.25
C LEU A 278 9.27 6.86 -15.42
N PRO A 279 10.61 6.81 -15.42
CA PRO A 279 11.37 5.98 -16.35
C PRO A 279 10.89 4.52 -16.33
N ALA A 280 10.88 3.86 -17.49
CA ALA A 280 10.33 2.51 -17.65
C ALA A 280 10.98 1.46 -16.73
N ASP A 281 12.27 1.59 -16.47
CA ASP A 281 13.00 0.73 -15.53
C ASP A 281 12.54 0.94 -14.09
N ILE A 282 12.26 2.19 -13.69
CA ILE A 282 11.73 2.51 -12.36
C ILE A 282 10.29 2.00 -12.21
N GLN A 283 9.44 2.16 -13.23
CA GLN A 283 8.09 1.57 -13.24
C GLN A 283 8.15 0.06 -12.99
N LYS A 284 9.04 -0.63 -13.71
CA LYS A 284 9.23 -2.08 -13.56
C LYS A 284 9.71 -2.45 -12.14
N ILE A 285 10.71 -1.74 -11.61
CA ILE A 285 11.24 -1.96 -10.26
C ILE A 285 10.11 -1.82 -9.22
N ILE A 286 9.35 -0.73 -9.27
CA ILE A 286 8.22 -0.47 -8.34
C ILE A 286 7.17 -1.58 -8.43
N ALA A 287 6.77 -1.96 -9.64
CA ALA A 287 5.77 -3.01 -9.85
C ALA A 287 6.23 -4.39 -9.34
N ASP A 288 7.49 -4.77 -9.59
CA ASP A 288 8.03 -6.06 -9.13
C ASP A 288 8.23 -6.09 -7.61
N ILE A 289 8.70 -5.00 -7.00
CA ILE A 289 8.81 -4.88 -5.55
C ILE A 289 7.43 -4.97 -4.91
N THR A 290 6.41 -4.31 -5.48
CA THR A 290 5.05 -4.35 -4.94
C THR A 290 4.52 -5.77 -4.86
N LYS A 291 4.76 -6.63 -5.86
CA LYS A 291 4.36 -8.05 -5.80
C LYS A 291 5.02 -8.78 -4.61
N THR A 292 6.30 -8.52 -4.39
CA THR A 292 7.04 -9.11 -3.25
C THR A 292 6.45 -8.64 -1.92
N ILE A 293 6.16 -7.33 -1.81
CA ILE A 293 5.61 -6.75 -0.58
C ILE A 293 4.22 -7.31 -0.28
N VAL A 294 3.36 -7.45 -1.29
CA VAL A 294 2.03 -8.06 -1.12
C VAL A 294 2.15 -9.48 -0.56
N ALA A 295 3.03 -10.32 -1.12
CA ALA A 295 3.22 -11.68 -0.63
C ALA A 295 3.71 -11.72 0.83
N VAL A 296 4.70 -10.89 1.17
CA VAL A 296 5.24 -10.78 2.53
C VAL A 296 4.18 -10.28 3.51
N GLN A 297 3.46 -9.23 3.17
CA GLN A 297 2.44 -8.61 4.01
C GLN A 297 1.27 -9.59 4.28
N ARG A 298 0.78 -10.30 3.26
CA ARG A 298 -0.24 -11.34 3.41
C ARG A 298 0.22 -12.44 4.35
N GLY A 299 1.43 -12.99 4.15
CA GLY A 299 1.97 -14.03 5.04
C GLY A 299 2.15 -13.58 6.49
N GLN A 300 2.59 -12.35 6.70
CA GLN A 300 2.71 -11.77 8.04
C GLN A 300 1.34 -11.53 8.69
N ASN A 301 0.37 -11.03 7.92
CA ASN A 301 -0.98 -10.78 8.43
C ASN A 301 -1.66 -12.08 8.88
N VAL A 302 -1.58 -13.14 8.08
CA VAL A 302 -2.09 -14.48 8.46
C VAL A 302 -1.47 -14.93 9.78
N LYS A 303 -0.14 -14.84 9.93
CA LYS A 303 0.52 -15.17 11.20
C LYS A 303 -0.02 -14.33 12.37
N LYS A 304 -0.17 -13.01 12.19
CA LYS A 304 -0.69 -12.09 13.21
C LYS A 304 -2.15 -12.41 13.59
N VAL A 305 -2.98 -12.87 12.66
CA VAL A 305 -4.35 -13.31 12.95
C VAL A 305 -4.34 -14.53 13.86
N TYR A 306 -3.53 -15.55 13.55
CA TYR A 306 -3.44 -16.77 14.40
C TYR A 306 -2.89 -16.47 15.80
N ASP A 307 -1.78 -15.74 15.88
CA ASP A 307 -1.17 -15.40 17.17
C ASP A 307 -2.04 -14.43 17.98
N GLY A 308 -2.73 -13.52 17.32
CA GLY A 308 -3.49 -12.42 17.91
C GLY A 308 -4.70 -12.89 18.72
N VAL A 309 -5.37 -13.98 18.31
CA VAL A 309 -6.51 -14.51 19.09
C VAL A 309 -6.07 -14.85 20.51
N LYS A 310 -5.01 -15.63 20.65
CA LYS A 310 -4.47 -15.98 21.98
C LYS A 310 -3.96 -14.74 22.72
N SER A 311 -3.25 -13.86 22.05
CA SER A 311 -2.74 -12.63 22.64
C SER A 311 -3.87 -11.75 23.21
N LEU A 312 -4.99 -11.61 22.49
CA LEU A 312 -6.15 -10.84 22.95
C LEU A 312 -6.84 -11.51 24.14
N GLN A 313 -6.92 -12.86 24.17
CA GLN A 313 -7.42 -13.60 25.33
C GLN A 313 -6.53 -13.40 26.55
N ASP A 314 -5.20 -13.52 26.38
CA ASP A 314 -4.22 -13.29 27.47
C ASP A 314 -4.28 -11.84 28.00
N LYS A 315 -4.69 -10.88 27.15
CA LYS A 315 -4.94 -9.48 27.52
C LYS A 315 -6.35 -9.22 28.08
N GLY A 316 -7.14 -10.26 28.31
CA GLY A 316 -8.43 -10.19 29.02
C GLY A 316 -9.66 -10.02 28.15
N MET A 317 -9.56 -10.15 26.80
CA MET A 317 -10.76 -10.20 25.97
C MET A 317 -11.47 -11.56 26.06
N GLU A 318 -12.78 -11.52 26.16
CA GLU A 318 -13.63 -12.70 26.02
C GLU A 318 -13.86 -12.99 24.54
N VAL A 319 -13.21 -14.04 24.02
CA VAL A 319 -13.26 -14.42 22.62
C VAL A 319 -14.27 -15.53 22.41
N TYR A 320 -15.21 -15.32 21.51
CA TYR A 320 -16.23 -16.27 21.10
C TYR A 320 -16.01 -16.73 19.66
N SER A 321 -15.97 -18.05 19.43
CA SER A 321 -15.91 -18.64 18.10
C SER A 321 -17.28 -19.25 17.77
N PRO A 322 -18.05 -18.63 16.85
CA PRO A 322 -19.36 -19.16 16.48
C PRO A 322 -19.26 -20.52 15.81
N THR A 323 -20.25 -21.37 16.03
CA THR A 323 -20.45 -22.60 15.30
C THR A 323 -20.89 -22.32 13.85
N GLU A 324 -20.76 -23.29 12.95
CA GLU A 324 -21.22 -23.14 11.56
C GLU A 324 -22.69 -22.75 11.47
N LYS A 325 -23.55 -23.30 12.34
CA LYS A 325 -24.95 -22.95 12.42
C LYS A 325 -25.15 -21.46 12.80
N GLU A 326 -24.38 -20.96 13.72
CA GLU A 326 -24.45 -19.55 14.14
C GLU A 326 -23.90 -18.63 13.03
N LEU A 327 -22.80 -19.01 12.38
CA LEU A 327 -22.28 -18.29 11.21
C LEU A 327 -23.33 -18.21 10.09
N GLN A 328 -24.09 -19.31 9.87
CA GLN A 328 -25.18 -19.30 8.89
C GLN A 328 -26.29 -18.31 9.26
N MET A 329 -26.59 -18.15 10.56
CA MET A 329 -27.57 -17.13 11.01
C MET A 329 -27.10 -15.71 10.68
N PHE A 330 -25.81 -15.41 10.90
CA PHE A 330 -25.23 -14.09 10.54
C PHE A 330 -25.25 -13.86 9.03
N ARG A 331 -24.92 -14.90 8.24
CA ARG A 331 -24.98 -14.87 6.77
C ARG A 331 -26.40 -14.57 6.28
N ASP A 332 -27.39 -15.34 6.73
CA ASP A 332 -28.78 -15.20 6.31
C ASP A 332 -29.33 -13.82 6.65
N ARG A 333 -28.95 -13.27 7.81
CA ARG A 333 -29.41 -11.97 8.28
C ARG A 333 -28.78 -10.82 7.49
N SER A 334 -27.56 -10.96 6.97
CA SER A 334 -26.78 -9.83 6.42
C SER A 334 -26.61 -9.86 4.91
N GLN A 335 -26.37 -11.02 4.30
CA GLN A 335 -25.95 -11.11 2.91
C GLN A 335 -27.02 -10.62 1.93
N LYS A 336 -28.24 -11.14 2.06
CA LYS A 336 -29.36 -10.75 1.18
C LYS A 336 -29.70 -9.26 1.28
N PRO A 337 -29.84 -8.64 2.47
CA PRO A 337 -30.06 -7.20 2.57
C PRO A 337 -28.94 -6.34 1.97
N VAL A 338 -27.67 -6.78 2.07
CA VAL A 338 -26.55 -6.06 1.45
C VAL A 338 -26.59 -6.18 -0.08
N LEU A 339 -26.93 -7.35 -0.62
CA LEU A 339 -27.10 -7.52 -2.07
C LEU A 339 -28.24 -6.63 -2.61
N GLU A 340 -29.38 -6.58 -1.92
CA GLU A 340 -30.50 -5.69 -2.27
C GLU A 340 -30.09 -4.21 -2.19
N PHE A 341 -29.32 -3.84 -1.17
CA PHE A 341 -28.78 -2.49 -1.03
C PHE A 341 -27.83 -2.13 -2.20
N LEU A 342 -26.93 -3.04 -2.58
CA LEU A 342 -26.02 -2.83 -3.71
C LEU A 342 -26.76 -2.74 -5.02
N ASP A 343 -27.74 -3.62 -5.26
CA ASP A 343 -28.58 -3.61 -6.46
C ASP A 343 -29.30 -2.28 -6.63
N LYS A 344 -29.95 -1.80 -5.57
CA LYS A 344 -30.61 -0.48 -5.55
C LYS A 344 -29.60 0.65 -5.77
N THR A 345 -28.49 0.66 -5.03
CA THR A 345 -27.47 1.71 -5.11
C THR A 345 -26.88 1.81 -6.51
N PHE A 346 -26.62 0.68 -7.15
CA PHE A 346 -26.07 0.64 -8.50
C PHE A 346 -27.08 1.10 -9.54
N THR A 347 -28.37 0.74 -9.36
CA THR A 347 -29.45 1.26 -10.19
C THR A 347 -29.56 2.78 -10.08
N ASP A 348 -29.63 3.31 -8.86
CA ASP A 348 -29.79 4.76 -8.60
C ASP A 348 -28.60 5.56 -9.14
N LYS A 349 -27.39 5.02 -9.06
CA LYS A 349 -26.14 5.65 -9.54
C LYS A 349 -25.81 5.31 -10.99
N LYS A 350 -26.62 4.53 -11.70
CA LYS A 350 -26.38 4.06 -13.08
C LYS A 350 -25.06 3.30 -13.22
N ILE A 351 -24.71 2.51 -12.22
CA ILE A 351 -23.56 1.61 -12.20
C ILE A 351 -23.99 0.26 -12.75
N ASP A 352 -23.15 -0.36 -13.58
CA ASP A 352 -23.41 -1.68 -14.13
C ASP A 352 -23.44 -2.74 -13.01
N LYS A 353 -24.56 -3.43 -12.86
CA LYS A 353 -24.75 -4.50 -11.88
C LYS A 353 -23.86 -5.73 -12.10
N LYS A 354 -23.21 -5.82 -13.27
CA LYS A 354 -22.25 -6.90 -13.54
C LYS A 354 -21.20 -7.05 -12.42
N TRP A 355 -20.88 -5.98 -11.68
CA TRP A 355 -19.90 -6.02 -10.62
C TRP A 355 -20.32 -6.94 -9.47
N ILE A 356 -21.61 -6.97 -9.14
CA ILE A 356 -22.17 -7.91 -8.14
C ILE A 356 -22.03 -9.34 -8.64
N ASP A 357 -22.45 -9.60 -9.89
CA ASP A 357 -22.36 -10.92 -10.51
C ASP A 357 -20.90 -11.41 -10.64
N MET A 358 -19.99 -10.51 -11.03
CA MET A 358 -18.57 -10.82 -11.16
C MET A 358 -17.96 -11.20 -9.80
N ALA A 359 -18.28 -10.46 -8.73
CA ALA A 359 -17.81 -10.75 -7.39
C ALA A 359 -18.28 -12.13 -6.92
N LEU A 360 -19.59 -12.42 -7.04
CA LEU A 360 -20.18 -13.70 -6.64
C LEU A 360 -19.63 -14.88 -7.46
N LYS A 361 -19.53 -14.73 -8.77
CA LYS A 361 -18.98 -15.77 -9.67
C LYS A 361 -17.49 -16.03 -9.40
N SER A 362 -16.72 -14.96 -9.21
CA SER A 362 -15.29 -15.10 -8.95
C SER A 362 -15.01 -15.77 -7.61
N ALA A 363 -15.74 -15.40 -6.55
CA ALA A 363 -15.61 -16.04 -5.24
C ALA A 363 -15.92 -17.55 -5.34
N LYS A 364 -17.05 -17.92 -5.96
CA LYS A 364 -17.45 -19.34 -6.15
C LYS A 364 -16.46 -20.12 -7.03
N ALA A 365 -15.88 -19.50 -8.05
CA ALA A 365 -14.88 -20.17 -8.89
C ALA A 365 -13.59 -20.45 -8.12
N SER A 366 -13.17 -19.50 -7.26
CA SER A 366 -11.96 -19.59 -6.45
C SER A 366 -12.00 -20.65 -5.33
N GLU A 367 -13.19 -21.18 -5.00
CA GLU A 367 -13.35 -22.29 -4.04
C GLU A 367 -12.98 -23.66 -4.64
N LYS A 368 -12.99 -23.78 -5.98
CA LYS A 368 -12.83 -25.06 -6.67
C LYS A 368 -11.37 -25.39 -7.03
N ASP A 369 -10.51 -24.38 -7.01
CA ASP A 369 -9.08 -24.50 -7.32
C ASP A 369 -8.23 -24.65 -6.03
#